data_55f410b7a1644a948108ca1d2b107055
#
_entry.id   55f410b7a1644a948108ca1d2b107055
#
_cell.length_a   1.000
_cell.length_b   1.000
_cell.length_c   1.000
_cell.angle_alpha   90.00
_cell.angle_beta   90.00
_cell.angle_gamma   90.00
#
_symmetry.space_group_name_H-M   'P 1'
#
loop_
_entity.id
_entity.type
_entity.pdbx_description
1 polymer ?
#
loop_
_entity_poly.entity_id
_entity_poly.type
_entity_poly.pdbx_seq_one_letter_code
_entity_poly.pdbx_strand_id
1 'polypeptide(L)'
;MSTLAGDFTGCSVFLYDTNGNQLGSTVVRVHDRKEQQIQVNIMPSSLKPNDDVKVFLLSSPVPCEFLGKIKKSGGLLMIAMFQGQVKENRGATRYSVNTPAEVEALVVDGKPYYLQNQVIVKLVNISTSGVRFRAPHYSFNEGDIFMMNMVVSNSKKRITADVINCMDKGIENTDYGCRFIEVL
;
A
#
# COMPACT_ATOMS: atom_id res chain seq x y z
N MET A 1 -13.11 -3.80 22.95
CA MET A 1 -12.85 -3.92 21.50
C MET A 1 -12.64 -2.52 20.96
N SER A 2 -11.44 -2.18 20.49
CA SER A 2 -11.21 -0.88 19.87
C SER A 2 -11.86 -0.90 18.50
N THR A 3 -12.87 -0.09 18.31
CA THR A 3 -13.48 0.16 16.99
C THR A 3 -12.41 0.78 16.08
N LEU A 4 -12.29 0.25 14.86
CA LEU A 4 -11.43 0.82 13.84
C LEU A 4 -11.85 2.27 13.58
N ALA A 5 -10.96 3.20 13.89
CA ALA A 5 -11.20 4.62 13.64
C ALA A 5 -11.01 4.90 12.16
N GLY A 6 -12.01 5.49 11.51
CA GLY A 6 -11.93 5.90 10.11
C GLY A 6 -12.98 5.22 9.21
N ASP A 7 -13.15 5.77 8.02
CA ASP A 7 -13.93 5.18 6.94
C ASP A 7 -12.98 4.74 5.83
N PHE A 8 -13.00 3.45 5.49
CA PHE A 8 -12.14 2.89 4.45
C PHE A 8 -12.81 2.85 3.07
N THR A 9 -14.03 3.36 2.94
CA THR A 9 -14.71 3.43 1.64
C THR A 9 -13.86 4.23 0.65
N GLY A 10 -13.63 3.66 -0.53
CA GLY A 10 -12.76 4.25 -1.56
C GLY A 10 -11.26 4.03 -1.36
N CYS A 11 -10.82 3.45 -0.22
CA CYS A 11 -9.42 3.12 -0.03
C CYS A 11 -8.99 1.98 -0.96
N SER A 12 -7.75 2.10 -1.48
CA SER A 12 -7.10 0.99 -2.17
C SER A 12 -6.72 -0.09 -1.18
N VAL A 13 -6.96 -1.34 -1.54
CA VAL A 13 -6.67 -2.51 -0.72
C VAL A 13 -5.83 -3.53 -1.49
N PHE A 14 -4.81 -4.05 -0.83
CA PHE A 14 -4.04 -5.21 -1.28
C PHE A 14 -4.39 -6.40 -0.39
N LEU A 15 -4.64 -7.52 -1.01
CA LEU A 15 -4.93 -8.79 -0.34
C LEU A 15 -3.74 -9.72 -0.48
N TYR A 16 -3.37 -10.35 0.62
CA TYR A 16 -2.28 -11.32 0.68
C TYR A 16 -2.76 -12.60 1.37
N ASP A 17 -2.18 -13.74 0.99
CA ASP A 17 -2.36 -14.97 1.75
C ASP A 17 -1.62 -14.91 3.10
N THR A 18 -1.77 -15.93 3.91
CA THR A 18 -1.10 -16.04 5.22
C THR A 18 0.42 -16.12 5.10
N ASN A 19 0.94 -16.55 3.94
CA ASN A 19 2.37 -16.63 3.64
C ASN A 19 2.96 -15.30 3.13
N GLY A 20 2.11 -14.30 2.84
CA GLY A 20 2.50 -13.00 2.34
C GLY A 20 2.57 -12.91 0.81
N ASN A 21 2.04 -13.89 0.07
CA ASN A 21 1.92 -13.79 -1.38
C ASN A 21 0.73 -12.91 -1.73
N GLN A 22 0.93 -12.00 -2.68
CA GLN A 22 -0.15 -11.11 -3.13
C GLN A 22 -1.21 -11.89 -3.91
N LEU A 23 -2.45 -11.83 -3.44
CA LEU A 23 -3.62 -12.42 -4.08
C LEU A 23 -4.28 -11.47 -5.08
N GLY A 24 -4.19 -10.18 -4.84
CA GLY A 24 -4.72 -9.16 -5.70
C GLY A 24 -4.80 -7.78 -5.05
N SER A 25 -5.26 -6.81 -5.82
CA SER A 25 -5.54 -5.46 -5.34
C SER A 25 -6.90 -4.98 -5.87
N THR A 26 -7.57 -4.13 -5.10
CA THR A 26 -8.90 -3.64 -5.43
C THR A 26 -9.20 -2.36 -4.64
N VAL A 27 -10.45 -1.90 -4.67
CA VAL A 27 -10.91 -0.73 -3.91
C VAL A 27 -12.04 -1.15 -2.97
N VAL A 28 -12.03 -0.62 -1.76
CA VAL A 28 -13.12 -0.80 -0.80
C VAL A 28 -14.36 -0.06 -1.30
N ARG A 29 -15.43 -0.79 -1.54
CA ARG A 29 -16.73 -0.24 -1.97
C ARG A 29 -17.56 0.27 -0.81
N VAL A 30 -17.60 -0.50 0.26
CA VAL A 30 -18.35 -0.20 1.47
C VAL A 30 -17.54 -0.63 2.69
N HIS A 31 -17.56 0.18 3.72
CA HIS A 31 -17.03 -0.17 5.04
C HIS A 31 -18.17 -0.19 6.06
N ASP A 32 -18.56 -1.38 6.50
CA ASP A 32 -19.48 -1.56 7.61
C ASP A 32 -18.72 -1.54 8.93
N ARG A 33 -18.79 -0.39 9.62
CA ARG A 33 -18.10 -0.19 10.90
C ARG A 33 -18.68 -1.01 12.05
N LYS A 34 -19.96 -1.32 12.01
CA LYS A 34 -20.62 -2.10 13.05
C LYS A 34 -20.16 -3.55 13.02
N GLU A 35 -20.19 -4.12 11.83
CA GLU A 35 -19.81 -5.52 11.59
C GLU A 35 -18.29 -5.69 11.40
N GLN A 36 -17.53 -4.58 11.40
CA GLN A 36 -16.10 -4.58 11.11
C GLN A 36 -15.79 -5.32 9.79
N GLN A 37 -16.50 -4.95 8.71
CA GLN A 37 -16.39 -5.61 7.42
C GLN A 37 -16.14 -4.60 6.32
N ILE A 38 -15.34 -5.02 5.33
CA ILE A 38 -15.21 -4.29 4.07
C ILE A 38 -15.79 -5.11 2.92
N GLN A 39 -16.43 -4.43 1.99
CA GLN A 39 -16.87 -4.97 0.73
C GLN A 39 -15.92 -4.47 -0.37
N VAL A 40 -15.46 -5.38 -1.23
CA VAL A 40 -14.52 -5.06 -2.31
C VAL A 40 -15.10 -5.40 -3.68
N ASN A 41 -14.63 -4.69 -4.72
CA ASN A 41 -15.22 -4.76 -6.06
C ASN A 41 -14.87 -6.03 -6.85
N ILE A 42 -13.71 -6.63 -6.60
CA ILE A 42 -13.20 -7.75 -7.38
C ILE A 42 -12.75 -8.84 -6.43
N MET A 43 -13.05 -10.07 -6.80
CA MET A 43 -12.59 -11.26 -6.10
C MET A 43 -11.48 -11.92 -6.90
N PRO A 44 -10.28 -12.09 -6.33
CA PRO A 44 -9.32 -13.03 -6.88
C PRO A 44 -9.99 -14.42 -6.97
N SER A 45 -9.88 -15.06 -8.12
CA SER A 45 -10.55 -16.37 -8.39
C SER A 45 -10.09 -17.49 -7.46
N SER A 46 -8.94 -17.30 -6.80
CA SER A 46 -8.34 -18.24 -5.85
C SER A 46 -8.96 -18.24 -4.45
N LEU A 47 -9.72 -17.17 -4.08
CA LEU A 47 -10.26 -17.03 -2.73
C LEU A 47 -11.57 -17.80 -2.53
N LYS A 48 -11.63 -18.54 -1.42
CA LYS A 48 -12.82 -19.29 -1.00
C LYS A 48 -13.44 -18.68 0.26
N PRO A 49 -14.73 -18.91 0.53
CA PRO A 49 -15.34 -18.57 1.81
C PRO A 49 -14.56 -19.19 2.97
N ASN A 50 -14.36 -18.40 4.02
CA ASN A 50 -13.59 -18.72 5.24
C ASN A 50 -12.06 -18.75 5.09
N ASP A 51 -11.50 -18.44 3.92
CA ASP A 51 -10.05 -18.24 3.81
C ASP A 51 -9.62 -17.06 4.69
N ASP A 52 -8.47 -17.24 5.34
CA ASP A 52 -7.79 -16.18 6.07
C ASP A 52 -6.91 -15.38 5.11
N VAL A 53 -6.99 -14.06 5.21
CA VAL A 53 -6.24 -13.12 4.38
C VAL A 53 -5.63 -12.01 5.22
N LYS A 54 -4.49 -11.49 4.78
CA LYS A 54 -3.96 -10.23 5.26
C LYS A 54 -4.47 -9.11 4.37
N VAL A 55 -5.02 -8.08 4.98
CA VAL A 55 -5.64 -6.93 4.31
C VAL A 55 -4.77 -5.71 4.58
N PHE A 56 -4.13 -5.18 3.54
CA PHE A 56 -3.38 -3.96 3.61
C PHE A 56 -4.17 -2.84 2.93
N LEU A 57 -4.57 -1.82 3.70
CA LEU A 57 -5.34 -0.67 3.24
C LEU A 57 -4.44 0.55 3.09
N LEU A 58 -4.43 1.14 1.90
CA LEU A 58 -3.81 2.44 1.66
C LEU A 58 -4.78 3.54 2.10
N SER A 59 -4.90 3.71 3.40
CA SER A 59 -5.76 4.70 4.04
C SER A 59 -4.99 6.00 4.34
N SER A 60 -5.73 7.12 4.46
CA SER A 60 -5.20 8.40 4.92
C SER A 60 -5.45 8.54 6.43
N PRO A 61 -4.55 9.16 7.19
CA PRO A 61 -3.24 9.69 6.80
C PRO A 61 -2.13 8.63 6.74
N VAL A 62 -2.38 7.43 7.25
CA VAL A 62 -1.42 6.32 7.27
C VAL A 62 -2.06 5.02 6.84
N PRO A 63 -1.33 4.15 6.12
CA PRO A 63 -1.80 2.82 5.78
C PRO A 63 -2.09 1.97 7.02
N CYS A 64 -3.04 1.06 6.89
CA CYS A 64 -3.45 0.13 7.94
C CYS A 64 -3.36 -1.32 7.47
N GLU A 65 -3.13 -2.22 8.41
CA GLU A 65 -3.04 -3.67 8.18
C GLU A 65 -3.99 -4.42 9.11
N PHE A 66 -4.70 -5.40 8.57
CA PHE A 66 -5.63 -6.25 9.32
C PHE A 66 -5.50 -7.70 8.87
N LEU A 67 -5.82 -8.60 9.78
CA LEU A 67 -6.22 -9.95 9.41
C LEU A 67 -7.70 -9.93 9.03
N GLY A 68 -8.07 -10.67 8.01
CA GLY A 68 -9.43 -10.76 7.53
C GLY A 68 -9.82 -12.20 7.24
N LYS A 69 -11.11 -12.45 7.29
CA LYS A 69 -11.72 -13.72 6.86
C LYS A 69 -12.70 -13.46 5.73
N ILE A 70 -12.56 -14.21 4.66
CA ILE A 70 -13.43 -14.09 3.49
C ILE A 70 -14.85 -14.52 3.84
N LYS A 71 -15.82 -13.65 3.58
CA LYS A 71 -17.23 -13.94 3.61
C LYS A 71 -17.82 -13.68 2.23
N LYS A 72 -18.61 -14.60 1.70
CA LYS A 72 -19.41 -14.39 0.50
C LYS A 72 -20.84 -14.04 0.86
N SER A 73 -21.37 -12.99 0.25
CA SER A 73 -22.78 -12.66 0.32
C SER A 73 -23.25 -12.18 -1.05
N GLY A 74 -24.19 -12.92 -1.67
CA GLY A 74 -24.88 -12.49 -2.88
C GLY A 74 -23.99 -12.12 -4.09
N GLY A 75 -22.87 -12.82 -4.29
CA GLY A 75 -21.93 -12.53 -5.38
C GLY A 75 -20.90 -11.43 -5.08
N LEU A 76 -20.98 -10.81 -3.92
CA LEU A 76 -20.03 -9.79 -3.48
C LEU A 76 -19.00 -10.41 -2.53
N LEU A 77 -17.75 -9.92 -2.60
CA LEU A 77 -16.72 -10.30 -1.66
C LEU A 77 -16.77 -9.38 -0.46
N MET A 78 -17.09 -9.97 0.69
CA MET A 78 -17.00 -9.31 1.99
C MET A 78 -15.83 -9.90 2.75
N ILE A 79 -15.11 -9.05 3.46
CA ILE A 79 -13.97 -9.42 4.31
C ILE A 79 -14.30 -8.94 5.72
N ALA A 80 -14.52 -9.89 6.65
CA ALA A 80 -14.57 -9.57 8.07
C ALA A 80 -13.16 -9.29 8.56
N MET A 81 -12.92 -8.09 9.07
CA MET A 81 -11.62 -7.65 9.56
C MET A 81 -11.52 -7.87 11.06
N PHE A 82 -10.37 -8.33 11.53
CA PHE A 82 -10.07 -8.38 12.95
C PHE A 82 -8.67 -7.85 13.18
N GLN A 83 -8.50 -7.22 14.31
CA GLN A 83 -7.21 -6.71 14.73
C GLN A 83 -6.28 -7.88 15.05
N GLY A 84 -5.36 -8.18 14.14
CA GLY A 84 -4.30 -9.14 14.34
C GLY A 84 -3.00 -8.41 14.62
N GLN A 85 -2.36 -8.69 15.76
CA GLN A 85 -0.96 -8.32 15.92
C GLN A 85 -0.14 -9.29 15.05
N VAL A 86 0.33 -8.84 13.91
CA VAL A 86 1.41 -9.52 13.20
C VAL A 86 2.68 -9.31 14.04
N LYS A 87 3.11 -10.34 14.76
CA LYS A 87 4.39 -10.32 15.46
C LYS A 87 5.50 -10.40 14.42
N GLU A 88 5.99 -9.26 13.98
CA GLU A 88 7.28 -9.17 13.31
C GLU A 88 8.28 -8.48 14.22
N ASN A 89 9.54 -8.95 14.22
CA ASN A 89 10.68 -8.31 14.88
C ASN A 89 11.05 -6.95 14.26
N ARG A 90 10.40 -6.56 13.18
CA ARG A 90 10.50 -5.27 12.49
C ARG A 90 9.18 -4.56 12.65
N GLY A 91 9.15 -3.35 13.10
CA GLY A 91 7.95 -2.60 13.48
C GLY A 91 6.77 -2.56 12.50
N ALA A 92 6.91 -3.08 11.25
CA ALA A 92 5.83 -3.24 10.27
C ALA A 92 6.13 -4.36 9.26
N THR A 93 5.11 -5.17 8.95
CA THR A 93 5.17 -6.19 7.88
C THR A 93 5.41 -5.52 6.53
N ARG A 94 6.24 -6.13 5.70
CA ARG A 94 6.51 -5.68 4.33
C ARG A 94 5.87 -6.62 3.33
N TYR A 95 5.07 -6.07 2.45
CA TYR A 95 4.36 -6.79 1.40
C TYR A 95 5.03 -6.55 0.06
N SER A 96 5.37 -7.62 -0.65
CA SER A 96 5.87 -7.50 -2.02
C SER A 96 4.79 -6.92 -2.91
N VAL A 97 5.14 -5.94 -3.71
CA VAL A 97 4.28 -5.35 -4.74
C VAL A 97 5.08 -5.26 -6.03
N ASN A 98 4.41 -5.44 -7.15
CA ASN A 98 5.03 -5.34 -8.48
C ASN A 98 4.19 -4.40 -9.34
N THR A 99 4.06 -3.15 -8.88
CA THR A 99 3.21 -2.14 -9.50
C THR A 99 4.08 -0.95 -9.88
N PRO A 100 3.92 -0.37 -11.07
CA PRO A 100 4.59 0.89 -11.39
C PRO A 100 3.99 2.03 -10.55
N ALA A 101 4.83 3.00 -10.26
CA ALA A 101 4.42 4.26 -9.67
C ALA A 101 5.13 5.41 -10.40
N GLU A 102 4.58 6.59 -10.29
CA GLU A 102 5.00 7.77 -11.02
C GLU A 102 5.40 8.86 -10.03
N VAL A 103 6.69 9.20 -9.98
CA VAL A 103 7.15 10.34 -9.21
C VAL A 103 6.83 11.60 -9.99
N GLU A 104 6.00 12.47 -9.39
CA GLU A 104 5.52 13.69 -10.05
C GLU A 104 6.25 14.96 -9.59
N ALA A 105 6.77 14.98 -8.36
CA ALA A 105 7.43 16.15 -7.80
C ALA A 105 8.49 15.78 -6.75
N LEU A 106 9.48 16.64 -6.60
CA LEU A 106 10.33 16.71 -5.42
C LEU A 106 9.80 17.80 -4.48
N VAL A 107 9.96 17.63 -3.18
CA VAL A 107 9.56 18.61 -2.18
C VAL A 107 10.82 19.25 -1.58
N VAL A 108 11.01 20.53 -1.83
CA VAL A 108 12.15 21.31 -1.31
C VAL A 108 11.60 22.45 -0.48
N ASP A 109 12.08 22.62 0.75
CA ASP A 109 11.59 23.62 1.71
C ASP A 109 10.07 23.60 1.89
N GLY A 110 9.48 22.38 1.91
CA GLY A 110 8.05 22.17 2.07
C GLY A 110 7.19 22.54 0.85
N LYS A 111 7.80 22.87 -0.30
CA LYS A 111 7.10 23.22 -1.53
C LYS A 111 7.32 22.16 -2.60
N PRO A 112 6.26 21.71 -3.32
CA PRO A 112 6.40 20.77 -4.43
C PRO A 112 6.97 21.46 -5.68
N TYR A 113 8.01 20.85 -6.25
CA TYR A 113 8.58 21.19 -7.54
C TYR A 113 8.25 20.06 -8.51
N TYR A 114 7.28 20.28 -9.37
CA TYR A 114 6.81 19.29 -10.32
C TYR A 114 7.87 19.02 -11.42
N LEU A 115 8.08 17.74 -11.69
CA LEU A 115 9.03 17.31 -12.72
C LEU A 115 8.44 17.56 -14.10
N GLN A 116 9.26 18.07 -15.02
CA GLN A 116 8.84 18.25 -16.42
C GLN A 116 8.51 16.92 -17.09
N ASN A 117 9.31 15.89 -16.79
CA ASN A 117 9.08 14.50 -17.21
C ASN A 117 8.86 13.66 -15.96
N GLN A 118 7.77 12.91 -15.96
CA GLN A 118 7.45 12.00 -14.89
C GLN A 118 8.45 10.85 -14.84
N VAL A 119 8.90 10.50 -13.65
CA VAL A 119 9.83 9.39 -13.44
C VAL A 119 9.03 8.15 -13.04
N ILE A 120 8.97 7.18 -13.94
CA ILE A 120 8.32 5.90 -13.65
C ILE A 120 9.28 5.03 -12.84
N VAL A 121 8.83 4.58 -11.69
CA VAL A 121 9.58 3.71 -10.78
C VAL A 121 8.82 2.39 -10.58
N LYS A 122 9.55 1.35 -10.20
CA LYS A 122 8.98 0.04 -9.91
C LYS A 122 8.90 -0.17 -8.40
N LEU A 123 7.70 -0.26 -7.86
CA LEU A 123 7.52 -0.61 -6.46
C LEU A 123 7.99 -2.05 -6.19
N VAL A 124 8.75 -2.24 -5.13
CA VAL A 124 9.33 -3.53 -4.71
C VAL A 124 8.54 -4.09 -3.53
N ASN A 125 8.33 -3.29 -2.51
CA ASN A 125 7.48 -3.65 -1.38
C ASN A 125 6.88 -2.41 -0.72
N ILE A 126 5.83 -2.66 0.08
CA ILE A 126 5.11 -1.64 0.84
C ILE A 126 4.85 -2.14 2.26
N SER A 127 4.76 -1.22 3.22
CA SER A 127 4.38 -1.50 4.60
C SER A 127 3.51 -0.37 5.14
N THR A 128 3.04 -0.47 6.38
CA THR A 128 2.28 0.61 7.03
C THR A 128 3.13 1.87 7.28
N SER A 129 4.46 1.76 7.26
CA SER A 129 5.36 2.88 7.53
C SER A 129 6.09 3.43 6.30
N GLY A 130 6.04 2.74 5.15
CA GLY A 130 6.80 3.19 4.00
C GLY A 130 6.74 2.26 2.80
N VAL A 131 7.49 2.63 1.78
CA VAL A 131 7.57 1.93 0.50
C VAL A 131 9.03 1.75 0.10
N ARG A 132 9.31 0.69 -0.64
CA ARG A 132 10.55 0.52 -1.36
C ARG A 132 10.26 0.49 -2.85
N PHE A 133 10.98 1.29 -3.62
CA PHE A 133 10.91 1.27 -5.07
C PHE A 133 12.29 1.14 -5.70
N ARG A 134 12.33 0.75 -6.94
CA ARG A 134 13.53 0.64 -7.77
C ARG A 134 13.50 1.70 -8.87
N ALA A 135 14.62 2.40 -9.03
CA ALA A 135 14.85 3.37 -10.09
C ALA A 135 16.32 3.30 -10.56
N PRO A 136 16.68 3.95 -11.67
CA PRO A 136 18.08 4.08 -12.08
C PRO A 136 18.95 4.65 -10.97
N HIS A 137 20.27 4.36 -11.03
CA HIS A 137 21.24 4.95 -10.11
C HIS A 137 21.15 6.48 -10.09
N TYR A 138 21.41 7.04 -8.91
CA TYR A 138 21.48 8.50 -8.70
C TYR A 138 20.19 9.26 -9.01
N SER A 139 19.04 8.55 -9.11
CA SER A 139 17.74 9.22 -9.29
C SER A 139 17.33 10.02 -8.05
N PHE A 140 17.72 9.55 -6.86
CA PHE A 140 17.39 10.17 -5.57
C PHE A 140 18.55 10.02 -4.59
N ASN A 141 18.61 10.91 -3.58
CA ASN A 141 19.52 10.85 -2.46
C ASN A 141 18.77 10.58 -1.15
N GLU A 142 19.49 10.11 -0.12
CA GLU A 142 18.92 10.06 1.24
C GLU A 142 18.55 11.47 1.70
N GLY A 143 17.35 11.59 2.25
CA GLY A 143 16.76 12.87 2.66
C GLY A 143 15.92 13.56 1.60
N ASP A 144 15.92 13.10 0.34
CA ASP A 144 15.01 13.64 -0.67
C ASP A 144 13.57 13.32 -0.31
N ILE A 145 12.71 14.34 -0.36
CA ILE A 145 11.27 14.19 -0.20
C ILE A 145 10.63 14.30 -1.57
N PHE A 146 9.73 13.39 -1.88
CA PHE A 146 9.06 13.35 -3.18
C PHE A 146 7.58 13.05 -3.05
N MET A 147 6.83 13.41 -4.08
CA MET A 147 5.44 13.03 -4.27
C MET A 147 5.35 12.03 -5.42
N MET A 148 4.70 10.91 -5.17
CA MET A 148 4.43 9.90 -6.20
C MET A 148 2.97 9.53 -6.27
N ASN A 149 2.55 9.10 -7.45
CA ASN A 149 1.25 8.51 -7.70
C ASN A 149 1.40 7.01 -7.90
N MET A 150 0.58 6.27 -7.22
CA MET A 150 0.44 4.83 -7.40
C MET A 150 -0.97 4.51 -7.86
N VAL A 151 -1.11 3.69 -8.90
CA VAL A 151 -2.41 3.24 -9.38
C VAL A 151 -2.69 1.85 -8.85
N VAL A 152 -3.76 1.72 -8.09
CA VAL A 152 -4.23 0.43 -7.56
C VAL A 152 -5.68 0.26 -8.00
N SER A 153 -5.95 -0.77 -8.79
CA SER A 153 -7.31 -1.12 -9.26
C SER A 153 -8.08 0.09 -9.83
N ASN A 154 -7.42 0.87 -10.69
CA ASN A 154 -7.93 2.11 -11.30
C ASN A 154 -8.16 3.28 -10.32
N SER A 155 -7.74 3.16 -9.07
CA SER A 155 -7.71 4.27 -8.11
C SER A 155 -6.29 4.83 -8.04
N LYS A 156 -6.15 6.13 -8.29
CA LYS A 156 -4.88 6.85 -8.15
C LYS A 156 -4.75 7.31 -6.71
N LYS A 157 -3.63 6.97 -6.05
CA LYS A 157 -3.27 7.41 -4.71
C LYS A 157 -1.99 8.22 -4.77
N ARG A 158 -2.01 9.38 -4.14
CA ARG A 158 -0.83 10.22 -3.98
C ARG A 158 -0.16 9.92 -2.65
N ILE A 159 1.15 9.78 -2.69
CA ILE A 159 2.00 9.49 -1.53
C ILE A 159 3.07 10.57 -1.47
N THR A 160 3.28 11.15 -0.30
CA THR A 160 4.48 11.94 0.01
C THR A 160 5.37 11.10 0.92
N ALA A 161 6.64 10.96 0.55
CA ALA A 161 7.60 10.15 1.29
C ALA A 161 9.00 10.73 1.26
N ASP A 162 9.81 10.41 2.30
CA ASP A 162 11.23 10.71 2.37
C ASP A 162 12.08 9.47 2.10
N VAL A 163 13.18 9.64 1.38
CA VAL A 163 14.19 8.59 1.15
C VAL A 163 15.03 8.42 2.41
N ILE A 164 14.97 7.26 3.03
CA ILE A 164 15.71 6.96 4.26
C ILE A 164 16.92 6.05 4.06
N ASN A 165 16.99 5.35 2.94
CA ASN A 165 18.18 4.61 2.53
C ASN A 165 18.20 4.31 1.03
N CYS A 166 19.40 4.17 0.49
CA CYS A 166 19.68 3.79 -0.88
C CYS A 166 20.50 2.48 -0.88
N MET A 167 20.09 1.50 -1.68
CA MET A 167 20.77 0.22 -1.80
C MET A 167 20.96 -0.15 -3.26
N ASP A 168 22.22 -0.17 -3.72
CA ASP A 168 22.54 -0.55 -5.08
C ASP A 168 22.11 -1.98 -5.40
N LYS A 169 21.55 -2.16 -6.58
CA LYS A 169 21.06 -3.44 -7.12
C LYS A 169 21.64 -3.67 -8.52
N GLY A 170 22.89 -4.08 -8.55
CA GLY A 170 23.65 -4.26 -9.80
C GLY A 170 24.19 -2.94 -10.33
N ILE A 171 24.43 -2.89 -11.65
CA ILE A 171 25.19 -1.80 -12.30
C ILE A 171 24.30 -0.59 -12.62
N GLU A 172 22.99 -0.77 -12.74
CA GLU A 172 22.10 0.26 -13.33
C GLU A 172 21.02 0.77 -12.39
N ASN A 173 20.73 0.06 -11.30
CA ASN A 173 19.55 0.34 -10.47
C ASN A 173 19.89 0.41 -8.98
N THR A 174 19.14 1.26 -8.28
CA THR A 174 19.14 1.39 -6.83
C THR A 174 17.74 1.14 -6.28
N ASP A 175 17.64 0.40 -5.17
CA ASP A 175 16.43 0.28 -4.37
C ASP A 175 16.41 1.39 -3.33
N TYR A 176 15.41 2.26 -3.39
CA TYR A 176 15.19 3.38 -2.49
C TYR A 176 14.17 2.98 -1.43
N GLY A 177 14.61 2.91 -0.17
CA GLY A 177 13.73 2.68 0.98
C GLY A 177 13.22 4.01 1.52
N CYS A 178 11.89 4.16 1.58
CA CYS A 178 11.26 5.43 1.87
C CYS A 178 10.25 5.29 3.00
N ARG A 179 10.12 6.34 3.81
CA ARG A 179 9.14 6.46 4.87
C ARG A 179 8.00 7.36 4.42
N PHE A 180 6.76 6.97 4.68
CA PHE A 180 5.61 7.82 4.41
C PHE A 180 5.60 9.05 5.31
N ILE A 181 5.35 10.21 4.69
CA ILE A 181 4.99 11.45 5.36
C ILE A 181 3.48 11.60 5.32
N GLU A 182 2.87 11.32 4.14
CA GLU A 182 1.44 11.46 3.93
C GLU A 182 0.96 10.50 2.82
N VAL A 183 -0.28 10.03 2.95
CA VAL A 183 -1.01 9.27 1.92
C VAL A 183 -2.37 9.94 1.70
N LEU A 184 -2.68 10.34 0.45
CA LEU A 184 -3.91 11.04 0.05
C LEU A 184 -4.76 10.24 -0.92
#